data_221518face469d0cf775b57d1d39babd
#
_entry.id   221518face469d0cf775b57d1d39babd
#
_cell.length_a   1.000
_cell.length_b   1.000
_cell.length_c   1.000
_cell.angle_alpha   90.00
_cell.angle_beta   90.00
_cell.angle_gamma   90.00
#
_symmetry.space_group_name_H-M   'P 1'
#
loop_
_entity.id
_entity.type
_entity.pdbx_description
1 polymer ?
#
loop_
_entity_poly.entity_id
_entity_poly.type
_entity_poly.pdbx_seq_one_letter_code
_entity_poly.pdbx_strand_id
1 'polypeptide(L)'
;MLGRASAAVFLPQCGQVRNMATLKDITIRLKSIKNIQKITKSMKMVAAAKYSRAEKSLKPARVYGTGAMALYEKAEIKAAEDKNKHLIIGVSSDRGLCGAIHSSVAKVMKNEIAKLSDAGKEVMVVNVGDKLRGLLYRTHGKHILINCKEVGRKPPTFTDASVIATELLDSGYEFDQGAIVFNRFRSVISYKTDEKPLFSLDTVASSENMGIYDDIDADVLRNYQEFSLVNIIYFGLKESTTTEMIDKLTLTFNRTRQSVITKELIEIISGAAAL
;
A
#
# COMPACT_ATOMS: atom_id res chain seq x y z
N MET A 1 12.59 -35.26 -77.54
CA MET A 1 11.61 -35.05 -76.45
C MET A 1 12.29 -35.41 -75.12
N LEU A 2 12.69 -34.46 -74.37
CA LEU A 2 13.47 -34.62 -73.14
C LEU A 2 12.53 -34.58 -71.93
N GLY A 3 12.42 -35.71 -71.22
CA GLY A 3 11.64 -35.82 -69.97
C GLY A 3 12.38 -35.20 -68.80
N ARG A 4 11.75 -34.23 -68.16
CA ARG A 4 12.21 -33.61 -66.91
C ARG A 4 11.92 -34.56 -65.71
N ALA A 5 12.95 -35.08 -65.09
CA ALA A 5 12.86 -35.76 -63.82
C ALA A 5 12.76 -34.73 -62.70
N SER A 6 11.63 -34.73 -61.97
CA SER A 6 11.46 -33.95 -60.72
C SER A 6 12.19 -34.65 -59.57
N ALA A 7 13.26 -34.06 -59.12
CA ALA A 7 13.90 -34.44 -57.86
C ALA A 7 13.08 -33.96 -56.68
N ALA A 8 12.42 -34.88 -55.96
CA ALA A 8 11.78 -34.60 -54.70
C ALA A 8 12.86 -34.35 -53.62
N VAL A 9 12.99 -33.11 -53.16
CA VAL A 9 13.84 -32.77 -52.04
C VAL A 9 13.17 -33.27 -50.74
N PHE A 10 13.70 -34.34 -50.21
CA PHE A 10 13.36 -34.80 -48.84
C PHE A 10 13.97 -33.84 -47.87
N LEU A 11 13.14 -32.95 -47.30
CA LEU A 11 13.49 -32.16 -46.13
C LEU A 11 13.45 -33.09 -44.90
N PRO A 12 14.53 -33.16 -44.11
CA PRO A 12 14.47 -33.92 -42.87
C PRO A 12 13.47 -33.24 -41.90
N GLN A 13 12.40 -33.95 -41.57
CA GLN A 13 11.53 -33.54 -40.51
C GLN A 13 12.36 -33.53 -39.21
N CYS A 14 12.67 -32.33 -38.76
CA CYS A 14 13.28 -32.12 -37.47
C CYS A 14 12.24 -32.50 -36.39
N GLY A 15 12.23 -33.78 -36.06
CA GLY A 15 11.42 -34.30 -34.93
C GLY A 15 11.86 -33.54 -33.68
N GLN A 16 10.97 -32.76 -33.09
CA GLN A 16 11.18 -32.19 -31.76
C GLN A 16 11.36 -33.38 -30.78
N VAL A 17 12.60 -33.73 -30.54
CA VAL A 17 12.95 -34.65 -29.45
C VAL A 17 12.62 -33.90 -28.16
N ARG A 18 11.46 -34.17 -27.58
CA ARG A 18 11.15 -33.81 -26.21
C ARG A 18 12.12 -34.59 -25.32
N ASN A 19 13.16 -33.91 -24.86
CA ASN A 19 14.05 -34.47 -23.85
C ASN A 19 13.22 -34.89 -22.64
N MET A 20 13.02 -36.16 -22.46
CA MET A 20 12.45 -36.72 -21.23
C MET A 20 13.40 -36.35 -20.08
N ALA A 21 12.87 -35.68 -19.05
CA ALA A 21 13.67 -35.30 -17.89
C ALA A 21 14.31 -36.54 -17.28
N THR A 22 15.63 -36.50 -17.11
CA THR A 22 16.34 -37.65 -16.50
C THR A 22 16.04 -37.71 -14.99
N LEU A 23 16.17 -38.90 -14.39
CA LEU A 23 16.05 -39.06 -12.92
C LEU A 23 16.94 -38.09 -12.14
N LYS A 24 18.09 -37.73 -12.69
CA LYS A 24 19.00 -36.74 -12.12
C LYS A 24 18.37 -35.35 -12.13
N ASP A 25 17.71 -34.95 -13.22
CA ASP A 25 17.04 -33.62 -13.32
C ASP A 25 15.87 -33.55 -12.33
N ILE A 26 15.12 -34.64 -12.18
CA ILE A 26 14.03 -34.75 -11.22
C ILE A 26 14.56 -34.62 -9.78
N THR A 27 15.67 -35.28 -9.46
CA THR A 27 16.30 -35.20 -8.13
C THR A 27 16.79 -33.77 -7.81
N ILE A 28 17.41 -33.11 -8.77
CA ILE A 28 17.84 -31.70 -8.63
C ILE A 28 16.65 -30.78 -8.39
N ARG A 29 15.57 -30.94 -9.15
CA ARG A 29 14.33 -30.16 -8.98
C ARG A 29 13.70 -30.40 -7.62
N LEU A 30 13.58 -31.64 -7.16
CA LEU A 30 13.07 -31.98 -5.83
C LEU A 30 13.90 -31.32 -4.71
N LYS A 31 15.22 -31.35 -4.81
CA LYS A 31 16.12 -30.68 -3.85
C LYS A 31 15.89 -29.18 -3.84
N SER A 32 15.76 -28.54 -5.01
CA SER A 32 15.47 -27.13 -5.14
C SER A 32 14.11 -26.76 -4.50
N ILE A 33 13.07 -27.54 -4.78
CA ILE A 33 11.73 -27.29 -4.22
C ILE A 33 11.72 -27.49 -2.70
N LYS A 34 12.41 -28.53 -2.16
CA LYS A 34 12.57 -28.70 -0.71
C LYS A 34 13.25 -27.50 -0.05
N ASN A 35 14.28 -26.94 -0.70
CA ASN A 35 14.93 -25.73 -0.20
C ASN A 35 14.00 -24.51 -0.23
N ILE A 36 13.27 -24.31 -1.33
CA ILE A 36 12.26 -23.23 -1.44
C ILE A 36 11.20 -23.39 -0.34
N GLN A 37 10.72 -24.60 -0.10
CA GLN A 37 9.74 -24.88 0.97
C GLN A 37 10.27 -24.52 2.36
N LYS A 38 11.54 -24.87 2.68
CA LYS A 38 12.17 -24.50 3.95
C LYS A 38 12.27 -22.99 4.11
N ILE A 39 12.76 -22.29 3.07
CA ILE A 39 12.90 -20.83 3.06
C ILE A 39 11.51 -20.18 3.25
N THR A 40 10.50 -20.63 2.51
CA THR A 40 9.16 -20.07 2.58
C THR A 40 8.52 -20.31 3.95
N LYS A 41 8.74 -21.46 4.57
CA LYS A 41 8.26 -21.76 5.93
C LYS A 41 8.92 -20.82 6.96
N SER A 42 10.22 -20.59 6.85
CA SER A 42 10.93 -19.63 7.71
C SER A 42 10.42 -18.20 7.51
N MET A 43 10.23 -17.77 6.26
CA MET A 43 9.65 -16.45 5.96
C MET A 43 8.24 -16.29 6.52
N LYS A 44 7.41 -17.34 6.47
CA LYS A 44 6.06 -17.35 7.07
C LYS A 44 6.13 -17.09 8.57
N MET A 45 7.04 -17.75 9.30
CA MET A 45 7.19 -17.54 10.75
C MET A 45 7.62 -16.10 11.08
N VAL A 46 8.59 -15.56 10.35
CA VAL A 46 9.06 -14.18 10.53
C VAL A 46 7.96 -13.18 10.21
N ALA A 47 7.22 -13.39 9.13
CA ALA A 47 6.11 -12.53 8.75
C ALA A 47 4.98 -12.56 9.78
N ALA A 48 4.62 -13.77 10.29
CA ALA A 48 3.61 -13.92 11.34
C ALA A 48 4.00 -13.21 12.65
N ALA A 49 5.26 -13.29 13.06
CA ALA A 49 5.75 -12.59 14.24
C ALA A 49 5.70 -11.05 14.07
N LYS A 50 6.05 -10.55 12.89
CA LYS A 50 5.94 -9.11 12.57
C LYS A 50 4.49 -8.65 12.55
N TYR A 51 3.62 -9.43 11.93
CA TYR A 51 2.17 -9.17 11.90
C TYR A 51 1.60 -9.06 13.32
N SER A 52 1.85 -10.05 14.19
CA SER A 52 1.34 -10.03 15.56
C SER A 52 1.80 -8.79 16.34
N ARG A 53 3.04 -8.36 16.13
CA ARG A 53 3.55 -7.10 16.73
C ARG A 53 2.84 -5.87 16.17
N ALA A 54 2.65 -5.82 14.84
CA ALA A 54 1.95 -4.71 14.18
C ALA A 54 0.50 -4.62 14.66
N GLU A 55 -0.23 -5.75 14.74
CA GLU A 55 -1.60 -5.80 15.23
C GLU A 55 -1.73 -5.34 16.69
N LYS A 56 -0.80 -5.77 17.56
CA LYS A 56 -0.77 -5.31 18.95
C LYS A 56 -0.54 -3.80 19.07
N SER A 57 0.30 -3.23 18.21
CA SER A 57 0.58 -1.79 18.18
C SER A 57 -0.51 -0.97 17.50
N LEU A 58 -1.37 -1.59 16.69
CA LEU A 58 -2.47 -0.93 16.00
C LEU A 58 -3.61 -0.56 16.96
N LYS A 59 -3.91 -1.40 17.95
CA LYS A 59 -5.00 -1.15 18.90
C LYS A 59 -4.89 0.22 19.59
N PRO A 60 -3.76 0.58 20.25
CA PRO A 60 -3.61 1.91 20.82
C PRO A 60 -3.59 3.02 19.76
N ALA A 61 -2.97 2.78 18.58
CA ALA A 61 -2.97 3.79 17.51
C ALA A 61 -4.36 4.15 17.00
N ARG A 62 -5.31 3.21 17.03
CA ARG A 62 -6.71 3.47 16.70
C ARG A 62 -7.37 4.43 17.69
N VAL A 63 -7.04 4.35 18.97
CA VAL A 63 -7.55 5.28 19.98
C VAL A 63 -7.06 6.70 19.67
N TYR A 64 -5.78 6.87 19.34
CA TYR A 64 -5.23 8.16 18.93
C TYR A 64 -5.91 8.70 17.66
N GLY A 65 -6.06 7.86 16.62
CA GLY A 65 -6.72 8.28 15.39
C GLY A 65 -8.19 8.65 15.58
N THR A 66 -8.92 7.91 16.42
CA THR A 66 -10.31 8.24 16.74
C THR A 66 -10.40 9.51 17.57
N GLY A 67 -9.50 9.68 18.55
CA GLY A 67 -9.44 10.88 19.39
C GLY A 67 -9.14 12.14 18.59
N ALA A 68 -8.21 12.08 17.62
CA ALA A 68 -7.87 13.20 16.76
C ALA A 68 -9.02 13.66 15.86
N MET A 69 -9.90 12.74 15.47
CA MET A 69 -11.08 13.05 14.64
C MET A 69 -12.33 13.39 15.46
N ALA A 70 -12.28 13.19 16.78
CA ALA A 70 -13.46 13.37 17.64
C ALA A 70 -13.98 14.81 17.64
N LEU A 71 -13.10 15.80 17.48
CA LEU A 71 -13.53 17.20 17.34
C LEU A 71 -14.32 17.41 16.05
N TYR A 72 -13.84 16.85 14.93
CA TYR A 72 -14.52 16.98 13.65
C TYR A 72 -15.93 16.35 13.67
N GLU A 73 -16.06 15.20 14.33
CA GLU A 73 -17.34 14.52 14.49
C GLU A 73 -18.28 15.25 15.45
N LYS A 74 -17.77 15.74 16.60
CA LYS A 74 -18.58 16.43 17.63
C LYS A 74 -19.01 17.83 17.22
N ALA A 75 -18.12 18.55 16.55
CA ALA A 75 -18.43 19.89 16.03
C ALA A 75 -19.13 19.84 14.65
N GLU A 76 -19.43 18.64 14.15
CA GLU A 76 -20.08 18.41 12.83
C GLU A 76 -19.44 19.25 11.71
N ILE A 77 -18.11 19.32 11.70
CA ILE A 77 -17.39 20.15 10.74
C ILE A 77 -17.62 19.59 9.34
N LYS A 78 -18.22 20.41 8.49
CA LYS A 78 -18.50 20.07 7.09
C LYS A 78 -17.51 20.78 6.18
N ALA A 79 -17.18 20.14 5.09
CA ALA A 79 -16.44 20.77 4.02
C ALA A 79 -17.21 21.94 3.45
N ALA A 80 -16.64 23.14 3.44
CA ALA A 80 -17.23 24.27 2.73
C ALA A 80 -17.01 24.09 1.23
N GLU A 81 -18.10 24.16 0.44
CA GLU A 81 -18.05 23.96 -1.02
C GLU A 81 -17.20 25.02 -1.75
N ASP A 82 -17.11 26.20 -1.18
CA ASP A 82 -16.40 27.36 -1.75
C ASP A 82 -14.87 27.32 -1.58
N LYS A 83 -14.35 26.29 -0.89
CA LYS A 83 -12.91 26.19 -0.64
C LYS A 83 -12.16 25.59 -1.83
N ASN A 84 -11.07 26.23 -2.23
CA ASN A 84 -10.36 25.95 -3.48
C ASN A 84 -9.09 25.09 -3.32
N LYS A 85 -8.40 25.18 -2.17
CA LYS A 85 -7.12 24.49 -1.97
C LYS A 85 -7.29 23.17 -1.24
N HIS A 86 -6.97 22.10 -1.94
CA HIS A 86 -7.11 20.73 -1.41
C HIS A 86 -5.77 20.02 -1.25
N LEU A 87 -5.61 19.31 -0.13
CA LEU A 87 -4.44 18.50 0.17
C LEU A 87 -4.83 17.02 0.23
N ILE A 88 -4.12 16.17 -0.50
CA ILE A 88 -4.32 14.71 -0.43
C ILE A 88 -3.03 14.05 0.08
N ILE A 89 -3.10 13.43 1.25
CA ILE A 89 -1.99 12.68 1.83
C ILE A 89 -2.20 11.19 1.54
N GLY A 90 -1.35 10.59 0.72
CA GLY A 90 -1.41 9.16 0.45
C GLY A 90 -0.41 8.37 1.28
N VAL A 91 -0.90 7.42 2.07
CA VAL A 91 -0.06 6.58 2.92
C VAL A 91 0.19 5.23 2.27
N SER A 92 1.44 4.95 2.00
CA SER A 92 1.95 3.74 1.36
C SER A 92 3.28 3.33 2.02
N SER A 93 4.13 2.59 1.31
CA SER A 93 5.48 2.25 1.76
C SER A 93 6.46 2.14 0.59
N ASP A 94 7.74 1.97 0.91
CA ASP A 94 8.79 1.74 -0.09
C ASP A 94 8.91 0.27 -0.50
N ARG A 95 8.24 -0.62 0.21
CA ARG A 95 8.38 -2.06 0.00
C ARG A 95 7.55 -2.53 -1.18
N GLY A 96 8.14 -3.39 -1.98
CA GLY A 96 7.45 -4.11 -3.06
C GLY A 96 6.90 -5.46 -2.60
N LEU A 97 6.23 -6.13 -3.52
CA LEU A 97 5.66 -7.48 -3.33
C LEU A 97 4.58 -7.54 -2.24
N CYS A 98 3.79 -6.48 -2.14
CA CYS A 98 2.69 -6.34 -1.18
C CYS A 98 1.32 -6.34 -1.88
N GLY A 99 1.16 -7.11 -2.96
CA GLY A 99 -0.11 -7.21 -3.69
C GLY A 99 -0.58 -5.87 -4.28
N ALA A 100 -1.86 -5.57 -4.12
CA ALA A 100 -2.51 -4.38 -4.68
C ALA A 100 -2.55 -3.17 -3.74
N ILE A 101 -1.91 -3.22 -2.57
CA ILE A 101 -1.99 -2.19 -1.52
C ILE A 101 -1.65 -0.80 -2.06
N HIS A 102 -0.51 -0.68 -2.77
CA HIS A 102 -0.07 0.61 -3.29
C HIS A 102 -0.95 1.12 -4.44
N SER A 103 -1.37 0.20 -5.31
CA SER A 103 -2.23 0.54 -6.45
C SER A 103 -3.66 0.90 -6.03
N SER A 104 -4.18 0.34 -4.94
CA SER A 104 -5.50 0.71 -4.42
C SER A 104 -5.50 2.14 -3.88
N VAL A 105 -4.50 2.54 -3.08
CA VAL A 105 -4.34 3.93 -2.63
C VAL A 105 -4.16 4.86 -3.81
N ALA A 106 -3.25 4.54 -4.74
CA ALA A 106 -3.02 5.36 -5.92
C ALA A 106 -4.29 5.54 -6.79
N LYS A 107 -5.13 4.52 -6.89
CA LYS A 107 -6.40 4.58 -7.63
C LYS A 107 -7.37 5.56 -6.98
N VAL A 108 -7.54 5.50 -5.66
CA VAL A 108 -8.42 6.42 -4.93
C VAL A 108 -7.90 7.85 -5.09
N MET A 109 -6.61 8.08 -4.86
CA MET A 109 -6.00 9.41 -5.02
C MET A 109 -6.18 9.97 -6.44
N LYS A 110 -5.97 9.17 -7.49
CA LYS A 110 -6.19 9.60 -8.88
C LYS A 110 -7.62 10.01 -9.14
N ASN A 111 -8.57 9.25 -8.60
CA ASN A 111 -9.98 9.57 -8.76
C ASN A 111 -10.35 10.88 -8.04
N GLU A 112 -9.81 11.10 -6.83
CA GLU A 112 -10.05 12.34 -6.09
C GLU A 112 -9.36 13.55 -6.76
N ILE A 113 -8.13 13.39 -7.24
CA ILE A 113 -7.44 14.44 -8.01
C ILE A 113 -8.26 14.80 -9.26
N ALA A 114 -8.77 13.81 -10.00
CA ALA A 114 -9.58 14.05 -11.19
C ALA A 114 -10.86 14.82 -10.85
N LYS A 115 -11.63 14.36 -9.84
CA LYS A 115 -12.86 15.03 -9.41
C LYS A 115 -12.65 16.49 -9.00
N LEU A 116 -11.60 16.73 -8.20
CA LEU A 116 -11.30 18.07 -7.70
C LEU A 116 -10.77 18.97 -8.83
N SER A 117 -9.95 18.43 -9.73
CA SER A 117 -9.46 19.17 -10.91
C SER A 117 -10.58 19.49 -11.89
N ASP A 118 -11.52 18.59 -12.10
CA ASP A 118 -12.71 18.82 -12.94
C ASP A 118 -13.63 19.90 -12.33
N ALA A 119 -13.64 20.00 -11.00
CA ALA A 119 -14.33 21.08 -10.26
C ALA A 119 -13.53 22.41 -10.25
N GLY A 120 -12.38 22.47 -10.92
CA GLY A 120 -11.54 23.68 -10.98
C GLY A 120 -10.76 23.99 -9.70
N LYS A 121 -10.64 23.03 -8.78
CA LYS A 121 -9.97 23.20 -7.49
C LYS A 121 -8.47 22.91 -7.60
N GLU A 122 -7.67 23.63 -6.82
CA GLU A 122 -6.24 23.37 -6.69
C GLU A 122 -6.00 22.15 -5.80
N VAL A 123 -5.22 21.19 -6.28
CA VAL A 123 -4.94 19.94 -5.54
C VAL A 123 -3.45 19.73 -5.44
N MET A 124 -2.98 19.59 -4.20
CA MET A 124 -1.62 19.16 -3.90
C MET A 124 -1.59 17.82 -3.19
N VAL A 125 -0.52 17.05 -3.42
CA VAL A 125 -0.39 15.68 -2.99
C VAL A 125 0.88 15.47 -2.19
N VAL A 126 0.74 14.86 -1.02
CA VAL A 126 1.85 14.36 -0.22
C VAL A 126 1.91 12.84 -0.34
N ASN A 127 3.01 12.33 -0.85
CA ASN A 127 3.24 10.90 -0.99
C ASN A 127 4.08 10.38 0.17
N VAL A 128 3.52 9.51 0.97
CA VAL A 128 4.23 8.79 2.01
C VAL A 128 4.58 7.39 1.48
N GLY A 129 5.84 7.22 1.08
CA GLY A 129 6.37 6.00 0.46
C GLY A 129 6.66 6.11 -1.04
N ASP A 130 7.84 5.62 -1.44
CA ASP A 130 8.35 5.75 -2.81
C ASP A 130 7.52 4.98 -3.86
N LYS A 131 6.83 3.91 -3.46
CA LYS A 131 5.96 3.16 -4.38
C LYS A 131 4.80 3.99 -4.90
N LEU A 132 4.22 4.83 -4.05
CA LEU A 132 3.13 5.72 -4.43
C LEU A 132 3.61 6.80 -5.40
N ARG A 133 4.80 7.38 -5.14
CA ARG A 133 5.45 8.29 -6.05
C ARG A 133 5.58 7.69 -7.45
N GLY A 134 6.10 6.46 -7.57
CA GLY A 134 6.26 5.79 -8.86
C GLY A 134 4.96 5.60 -9.63
N LEU A 135 3.83 5.44 -8.92
CA LEU A 135 2.50 5.27 -9.52
C LEU A 135 1.83 6.60 -9.94
N LEU A 136 2.17 7.71 -9.27
CA LEU A 136 1.56 9.03 -9.49
C LEU A 136 2.43 9.94 -10.36
N TYR A 137 3.75 9.84 -10.28
CA TYR A 137 4.68 10.76 -10.93
C TYR A 137 4.43 10.95 -12.43
N ARG A 138 4.17 9.86 -13.16
CA ARG A 138 4.00 9.91 -14.61
C ARG A 138 2.73 10.65 -15.05
N THR A 139 1.66 10.60 -14.27
CA THR A 139 0.34 11.16 -14.64
C THR A 139 0.01 12.45 -13.89
N HIS A 140 0.45 12.57 -12.64
CA HIS A 140 0.10 13.65 -11.72
C HIS A 140 1.33 14.28 -11.06
N GLY A 141 2.50 14.23 -11.71
CA GLY A 141 3.75 14.73 -11.14
C GLY A 141 3.72 16.20 -10.73
N LYS A 142 2.96 17.02 -11.44
CA LYS A 142 2.78 18.47 -11.14
C LYS A 142 2.01 18.77 -9.85
N HIS A 143 1.23 17.81 -9.36
CA HIS A 143 0.48 17.97 -8.12
C HIS A 143 1.27 17.52 -6.89
N ILE A 144 2.45 16.92 -7.06
CA ILE A 144 3.22 16.35 -5.96
C ILE A 144 3.98 17.47 -5.24
N LEU A 145 3.61 17.72 -3.99
CA LEU A 145 4.26 18.66 -3.11
C LEU A 145 5.46 18.03 -2.39
N ILE A 146 5.24 16.93 -1.68
CA ILE A 146 6.24 16.25 -0.85
C ILE A 146 6.27 14.76 -1.15
N ASN A 147 7.47 14.16 -1.10
CA ASN A 147 7.67 12.72 -1.19
C ASN A 147 8.51 12.23 -0.02
N CYS A 148 7.89 11.51 0.91
CA CYS A 148 8.55 10.88 2.03
C CYS A 148 9.07 9.49 1.62
N LYS A 149 10.32 9.20 1.95
CA LYS A 149 10.99 7.92 1.69
C LYS A 149 11.33 7.22 3.01
N GLU A 150 11.83 5.99 2.90
CA GLU A 150 12.23 5.13 4.03
C GLU A 150 11.07 4.64 4.91
N VAL A 151 9.84 4.72 4.39
CA VAL A 151 8.63 4.28 5.08
C VAL A 151 8.41 2.76 4.92
N GLY A 152 8.06 2.10 6.02
CA GLY A 152 7.74 0.67 6.03
C GLY A 152 8.95 -0.28 6.17
N ARG A 153 10.18 0.22 6.26
CA ARG A 153 11.36 -0.61 6.56
C ARG A 153 11.37 -1.07 8.01
N LYS A 154 11.02 -0.17 8.91
CA LYS A 154 10.83 -0.41 10.35
C LYS A 154 9.37 -0.18 10.70
N PRO A 155 8.90 -0.70 11.85
CA PRO A 155 7.57 -0.33 12.34
C PRO A 155 7.50 1.19 12.53
N PRO A 156 6.47 1.88 12.01
CA PRO A 156 6.38 3.32 12.13
C PRO A 156 6.25 3.75 13.59
N THR A 157 6.95 4.80 13.94
CA THR A 157 6.92 5.45 15.25
C THR A 157 6.12 6.74 15.18
N PHE A 158 5.79 7.31 16.32
CA PHE A 158 5.15 8.63 16.38
C PHE A 158 6.10 9.72 15.84
N THR A 159 7.41 9.57 16.08
CA THR A 159 8.43 10.47 15.54
C THR A 159 8.42 10.50 14.01
N ASP A 160 8.22 9.35 13.33
CA ASP A 160 8.14 9.33 11.87
C ASP A 160 6.93 10.14 11.38
N ALA A 161 5.80 10.04 12.06
CA ALA A 161 4.61 10.84 11.74
C ALA A 161 4.84 12.33 12.02
N SER A 162 5.52 12.66 13.12
CA SER A 162 5.87 14.05 13.46
C SER A 162 6.77 14.67 12.39
N VAL A 163 7.79 13.98 11.93
CA VAL A 163 8.66 14.48 10.84
C VAL A 163 7.86 14.76 9.58
N ILE A 164 6.95 13.86 9.18
CA ILE A 164 6.09 14.06 8.00
C ILE A 164 5.20 15.29 8.17
N ALA A 165 4.61 15.48 9.35
CA ALA A 165 3.76 16.63 9.64
C ALA A 165 4.56 17.94 9.66
N THR A 166 5.77 17.94 10.25
CA THR A 166 6.65 19.11 10.27
C THR A 166 7.05 19.51 8.85
N GLU A 167 7.50 18.57 8.03
CA GLU A 167 7.82 18.84 6.62
C GLU A 167 6.62 19.40 5.84
N LEU A 168 5.41 18.94 6.14
CA LEU A 168 4.21 19.47 5.53
C LEU A 168 3.93 20.92 5.97
N LEU A 169 4.06 21.22 7.25
CA LEU A 169 3.86 22.57 7.79
C LEU A 169 4.95 23.53 7.28
N ASP A 170 6.20 23.08 7.22
CA ASP A 170 7.34 23.85 6.74
C ASP A 170 7.29 24.12 5.22
N SER A 171 6.51 23.34 4.47
CA SER A 171 6.30 23.54 3.03
C SER A 171 5.58 24.85 2.72
N GLY A 172 4.96 25.49 3.71
CA GLY A 172 4.20 26.73 3.56
C GLY A 172 2.94 26.60 2.69
N TYR A 173 2.53 25.39 2.32
CA TYR A 173 1.30 25.18 1.58
C TYR A 173 0.09 25.22 2.51
N GLU A 174 -0.67 26.29 2.41
CA GLU A 174 -1.94 26.44 3.12
C GLU A 174 -3.05 25.76 2.36
N PHE A 175 -3.67 24.77 2.96
CA PHE A 175 -4.83 24.07 2.42
C PHE A 175 -6.08 24.40 3.22
N ASP A 176 -7.20 24.45 2.54
CA ASP A 176 -8.51 24.68 3.18
C ASP A 176 -9.09 23.37 3.70
N GLN A 177 -8.98 22.34 2.88
CA GLN A 177 -9.48 21.01 3.14
C GLN A 177 -8.50 19.98 2.61
N GLY A 178 -8.44 18.84 3.26
CA GLY A 178 -7.61 17.74 2.80
C GLY A 178 -8.25 16.38 3.10
N ALA A 179 -7.56 15.36 2.64
CA ALA A 179 -7.89 13.98 2.94
C ALA A 179 -6.63 13.15 3.12
N ILE A 180 -6.65 12.23 4.06
CA ILE A 180 -5.64 11.19 4.18
C ILE A 180 -6.19 9.87 3.65
N VAL A 181 -5.51 9.26 2.68
CA VAL A 181 -5.87 8.01 2.03
C VAL A 181 -4.91 6.91 2.46
N PHE A 182 -5.43 5.87 3.05
CA PHE A 182 -4.64 4.74 3.54
C PHE A 182 -5.43 3.43 3.47
N ASN A 183 -4.74 2.31 3.61
CA ASN A 183 -5.39 1.00 3.67
C ASN A 183 -5.69 0.64 5.12
N ARG A 184 -6.98 0.62 5.46
CA ARG A 184 -7.47 0.23 6.78
C ARG A 184 -7.51 -1.28 6.92
N PHE A 185 -6.88 -1.79 7.96
CA PHE A 185 -6.93 -3.19 8.31
C PHE A 185 -8.32 -3.63 8.79
N ARG A 186 -8.88 -4.66 8.18
CA ARG A 186 -10.14 -5.29 8.62
C ARG A 186 -9.91 -6.66 9.23
N SER A 187 -9.22 -7.54 8.52
CA SER A 187 -8.95 -8.91 8.94
C SER A 187 -7.66 -9.44 8.31
N VAL A 188 -7.25 -10.62 8.71
CA VAL A 188 -6.07 -11.32 8.15
C VAL A 188 -6.17 -11.55 6.63
N ILE A 189 -7.34 -11.45 6.05
CA ILE A 189 -7.60 -11.75 4.63
C ILE A 189 -8.00 -10.49 3.85
N SER A 190 -8.42 -9.42 4.54
CA SER A 190 -9.01 -8.26 3.87
C SER A 190 -8.60 -6.92 4.48
N TYR A 191 -8.43 -5.96 3.60
CA TYR A 191 -8.30 -4.54 3.92
C TYR A 191 -9.28 -3.72 3.08
N LYS A 192 -9.52 -2.50 3.48
CA LYS A 192 -10.28 -1.53 2.71
C LYS A 192 -9.46 -0.25 2.61
N THR A 193 -9.33 0.29 1.41
CA THR A 193 -8.81 1.65 1.26
C THR A 193 -9.84 2.60 1.82
N ASP A 194 -9.44 3.40 2.79
CA ASP A 194 -10.28 4.34 3.52
C ASP A 194 -9.72 5.75 3.37
N GLU A 195 -10.60 6.72 3.48
CA GLU A 195 -10.29 8.12 3.38
C GLU A 195 -10.79 8.83 4.62
N LYS A 196 -9.96 9.71 5.20
CA LYS A 196 -10.32 10.51 6.36
C LYS A 196 -10.11 11.98 6.04
N PRO A 197 -11.09 12.83 6.37
CA PRO A 197 -10.98 14.26 6.11
C PRO A 197 -9.94 14.90 7.02
N LEU A 198 -9.33 15.95 6.49
CA LEU A 198 -8.48 16.90 7.19
C LEU A 198 -9.03 18.28 6.92
N PHE A 199 -9.11 19.13 7.94
CA PHE A 199 -9.59 20.48 7.81
C PHE A 199 -8.50 21.48 8.22
N SER A 200 -8.49 22.66 7.60
CA SER A 200 -7.60 23.74 8.00
C SER A 200 -8.06 24.39 9.30
N LEU A 201 -7.16 25.15 9.91
CA LEU A 201 -7.45 25.91 11.11
C LEU A 201 -8.66 26.84 10.90
N ASP A 202 -8.67 27.56 9.77
CA ASP A 202 -9.72 28.51 9.44
C ASP A 202 -11.08 27.82 9.23
N THR A 203 -11.07 26.64 8.63
CA THR A 203 -12.30 25.86 8.41
C THR A 203 -12.87 25.36 9.73
N VAL A 204 -12.01 24.96 10.68
CA VAL A 204 -12.43 24.54 12.01
C VAL A 204 -12.92 25.74 12.83
N ALA A 205 -12.19 26.85 12.83
CA ALA A 205 -12.54 28.06 13.58
C ALA A 205 -13.85 28.69 13.10
N SER A 206 -14.13 28.62 11.81
CA SER A 206 -15.37 29.17 11.21
C SER A 206 -16.61 28.30 11.36
N SER A 207 -16.49 27.13 11.97
CA SER A 207 -17.63 26.24 12.18
C SER A 207 -18.57 26.80 13.25
N GLU A 208 -19.88 26.84 12.95
CA GLU A 208 -20.92 27.36 13.87
C GLU A 208 -20.91 26.66 15.24
N ASN A 209 -20.61 25.36 15.25
CA ASN A 209 -20.60 24.56 16.49
C ASN A 209 -19.36 24.77 17.37
N MET A 210 -18.35 25.50 16.87
CA MET A 210 -17.18 25.84 17.68
C MET A 210 -17.51 26.85 18.80
N GLY A 211 -18.55 27.67 18.63
CA GLY A 211 -19.05 28.57 19.68
C GLY A 211 -19.58 27.90 20.93
N ILE A 212 -19.74 26.57 20.93
CA ILE A 212 -20.12 25.79 22.13
C ILE A 212 -18.93 25.60 23.07
N TYR A 213 -17.72 25.68 22.53
CA TYR A 213 -16.47 25.54 23.29
C TYR A 213 -15.99 26.92 23.71
N ASP A 214 -16.37 27.37 24.92
CA ASP A 214 -15.86 28.56 25.54
C ASP A 214 -14.35 28.41 25.84
N ASP A 215 -13.61 29.50 25.87
CA ASP A 215 -12.17 29.58 26.21
C ASP A 215 -11.19 28.89 25.26
N ILE A 216 -11.54 28.71 23.98
CA ILE A 216 -10.58 28.26 22.97
C ILE A 216 -9.92 29.45 22.28
N ASP A 217 -8.68 29.76 22.67
CA ASP A 217 -7.84 30.67 21.96
C ASP A 217 -7.35 30.12 20.63
N ALA A 218 -7.03 31.01 19.70
CA ALA A 218 -6.51 30.61 18.37
C ALA A 218 -5.22 29.78 18.47
N ASP A 219 -4.35 30.07 19.45
CA ASP A 219 -3.12 29.31 19.68
C ASP A 219 -3.41 27.89 20.20
N VAL A 220 -4.40 27.74 21.05
CA VAL A 220 -4.84 26.41 21.56
C VAL A 220 -5.39 25.57 20.41
N LEU A 221 -6.22 26.17 19.57
CA LEU A 221 -6.81 25.49 18.41
C LEU A 221 -5.73 25.07 17.39
N ARG A 222 -4.74 25.95 17.15
CA ARG A 222 -3.60 25.66 16.29
C ARG A 222 -2.78 24.47 16.81
N ASN A 223 -2.39 24.51 18.09
CA ASN A 223 -1.64 23.41 18.72
C ASN A 223 -2.42 22.09 18.67
N TYR A 224 -3.73 22.16 18.89
CA TYR A 224 -4.60 20.98 18.79
C TYR A 224 -4.63 20.44 17.35
N GLN A 225 -4.71 21.28 16.34
CA GLN A 225 -4.72 20.87 14.94
C GLN A 225 -3.40 20.24 14.52
N GLU A 226 -2.26 20.84 14.88
CA GLU A 226 -0.94 20.29 14.62
C GLU A 226 -0.79 18.91 15.26
N PHE A 227 -1.21 18.76 16.52
CA PHE A 227 -1.22 17.49 17.22
C PHE A 227 -2.17 16.47 16.56
N SER A 228 -3.35 16.88 16.14
CA SER A 228 -4.34 16.04 15.48
C SER A 228 -3.83 15.54 14.13
N LEU A 229 -3.16 16.40 13.35
CA LEU A 229 -2.53 16.04 12.08
C LEU A 229 -1.50 14.92 12.26
N VAL A 230 -0.61 15.07 13.26
CA VAL A 230 0.39 14.02 13.57
C VAL A 230 -0.28 12.72 13.95
N ASN A 231 -1.33 12.75 14.77
CA ASN A 231 -2.06 11.55 15.19
C ASN A 231 -2.77 10.85 14.04
N ILE A 232 -3.37 11.59 13.11
CA ILE A 232 -4.05 11.04 11.93
C ILE A 232 -3.02 10.41 10.99
N ILE A 233 -1.87 11.04 10.77
CA ILE A 233 -0.77 10.48 9.97
C ILE A 233 -0.23 9.21 10.65
N TYR A 234 0.01 9.24 11.96
CA TYR A 234 0.46 8.08 12.72
C TYR A 234 -0.51 6.91 12.63
N PHE A 235 -1.80 7.19 12.76
CA PHE A 235 -2.86 6.19 12.58
C PHE A 235 -2.83 5.58 11.18
N GLY A 236 -2.76 6.40 10.13
CA GLY A 236 -2.66 5.96 8.74
C GLY A 236 -1.43 5.08 8.49
N LEU A 237 -0.26 5.46 9.03
CA LEU A 237 0.98 4.68 8.97
C LEU A 237 0.84 3.31 9.64
N LYS A 238 0.22 3.24 10.82
CA LYS A 238 0.02 1.97 11.56
C LYS A 238 -0.96 1.05 10.84
N GLU A 239 -2.07 1.55 10.36
CA GLU A 239 -3.05 0.79 9.58
C GLU A 239 -2.43 0.25 8.28
N SER A 240 -1.74 1.09 7.52
CA SER A 240 -1.07 0.71 6.28
C SER A 240 0.02 -0.34 6.50
N THR A 241 0.84 -0.19 7.55
CA THR A 241 1.90 -1.16 7.89
C THR A 241 1.31 -2.51 8.29
N THR A 242 0.24 -2.53 9.07
CA THR A 242 -0.44 -3.78 9.46
C THR A 242 -1.01 -4.50 8.24
N THR A 243 -1.64 -3.75 7.34
CA THR A 243 -2.17 -4.26 6.07
C THR A 243 -1.06 -4.83 5.18
N GLU A 244 0.09 -4.15 5.08
CA GLU A 244 1.26 -4.64 4.32
C GLU A 244 1.80 -5.98 4.86
N MET A 245 1.81 -6.18 6.18
CA MET A 245 2.25 -7.44 6.77
C MET A 245 1.34 -8.61 6.39
N ILE A 246 0.05 -8.37 6.23
CA ILE A 246 -0.93 -9.38 5.79
C ILE A 246 -0.65 -9.83 4.36
N ASP A 247 -0.49 -8.90 3.45
CA ASP A 247 -0.23 -9.24 2.05
C ASP A 247 1.07 -10.03 1.91
N LYS A 248 2.08 -9.73 2.71
CA LYS A 248 3.30 -10.55 2.79
C LYS A 248 3.04 -11.97 3.27
N LEU A 249 2.21 -12.13 4.29
CA LEU A 249 1.80 -13.45 4.76
C LEU A 249 1.05 -14.22 3.68
N THR A 250 0.09 -13.58 3.04
CA THR A 250 -0.71 -14.16 1.95
C THR A 250 0.17 -14.57 0.77
N LEU A 251 1.08 -13.70 0.35
CA LEU A 251 2.02 -14.00 -0.73
C LEU A 251 2.93 -15.17 -0.37
N THR A 252 3.44 -15.20 0.86
CA THR A 252 4.27 -16.29 1.37
C THR A 252 3.49 -17.59 1.43
N PHE A 253 2.24 -17.56 1.89
CA PHE A 253 1.35 -18.73 1.91
C PHE A 253 1.10 -19.26 0.50
N ASN A 254 0.77 -18.41 -0.46
CA ASN A 254 0.54 -18.81 -1.84
C ASN A 254 1.78 -19.44 -2.48
N ARG A 255 2.97 -18.86 -2.25
CA ARG A 255 4.24 -19.44 -2.71
C ARG A 255 4.52 -20.81 -2.09
N THR A 256 4.26 -20.97 -0.78
CA THR A 256 4.43 -22.25 -0.11
C THR A 256 3.48 -23.29 -0.69
N ARG A 257 2.20 -22.92 -0.87
CA ARG A 257 1.19 -23.79 -1.48
C ARG A 257 1.61 -24.26 -2.87
N GLN A 258 2.05 -23.33 -3.73
CA GLN A 258 2.54 -23.69 -5.07
C GLN A 258 3.75 -24.62 -5.02
N SER A 259 4.70 -24.38 -4.12
CA SER A 259 5.87 -25.27 -3.95
C SER A 259 5.47 -26.66 -3.50
N VAL A 260 4.48 -26.82 -2.62
CA VAL A 260 3.97 -28.12 -2.17
C VAL A 260 3.28 -28.84 -3.33
N ILE A 261 2.37 -28.17 -4.04
CA ILE A 261 1.67 -28.74 -5.21
C ILE A 261 2.68 -29.22 -6.27
N THR A 262 3.69 -28.40 -6.57
CA THR A 262 4.74 -28.76 -7.54
C THR A 262 5.54 -29.97 -7.06
N LYS A 263 5.80 -30.10 -5.75
CA LYS A 263 6.48 -31.25 -5.17
C LYS A 263 5.64 -32.53 -5.36
N GLU A 264 4.39 -32.49 -4.99
CA GLU A 264 3.46 -33.63 -5.14
C GLU A 264 3.33 -34.05 -6.60
N LEU A 265 3.24 -33.09 -7.53
CA LEU A 265 3.17 -33.37 -8.97
C LEU A 265 4.45 -34.05 -9.47
N ILE A 266 5.63 -33.62 -9.02
CA ILE A 266 6.91 -34.26 -9.38
C ILE A 266 7.01 -35.67 -8.78
N GLU A 267 6.53 -35.89 -7.56
CA GLU A 267 6.50 -37.20 -6.93
C GLU A 267 5.59 -38.17 -7.71
N ILE A 268 4.41 -37.71 -8.16
CA ILE A 268 3.49 -38.49 -9.00
C ILE A 268 4.15 -38.83 -10.35
N ILE A 269 4.75 -37.85 -11.03
CA ILE A 269 5.41 -38.06 -12.33
C ILE A 269 6.58 -39.03 -12.16
N SER A 270 7.36 -38.93 -11.08
CA SER A 270 8.48 -39.83 -10.81
C SER A 270 8.00 -41.23 -10.52
N GLY A 271 6.89 -41.38 -9.78
CA GLY A 271 6.27 -42.70 -9.54
C GLY A 271 5.75 -43.33 -10.80
N ALA A 272 5.07 -42.57 -11.66
CA ALA A 272 4.57 -43.06 -12.94
C ALA A 272 5.69 -43.39 -13.96
N ALA A 273 6.85 -42.77 -13.85
CA ALA A 273 8.01 -43.05 -14.70
C ALA A 273 8.87 -44.25 -14.19
N ALA A 274 8.63 -44.69 -12.96
CA ALA A 274 9.31 -45.84 -12.35
C ALA A 274 8.53 -47.18 -12.53
N LEU A 275 7.28 -47.10 -12.98
CA LEU A 275 6.45 -48.23 -13.43
C LEU A 275 6.64 -48.44 -14.94
#